data_f032e4725ea8f1f896f6b53624c68f24
#
_entry.id   f032e4725ea8f1f896f6b53624c68f24
#
_cell.length_a   1.000
_cell.length_b   1.000
_cell.length_c   1.000
_cell.angle_alpha   90.00
_cell.angle_beta   90.00
_cell.angle_gamma   90.00
#
_symmetry.space_group_name_H-M   'P 1'
#
loop_
_entity.id
_entity.type
_entity.pdbx_description
1 polymer ?
#
loop_
_entity_poly.entity_id
_entity_poly.type
_entity_poly.pdbx_seq_one_letter_code
_entity_poly.pdbx_strand_id
1 'polypeptide(L)'
;MSHTRDIQQTFWRDEQLPWLELRSTWQSRQAYKRHRHPQLSVGAIIEGETRCICNGQEYLLRPGDLIIIPAQAPHSCNPRDGQPRSYHMLYLELSWCWRQLANDAHHERLITSQPVIRDAGLFARYLQIVALMTQQNTAALPASVARFLRDLPLRPLAPVALSQTSARLFSRLATNLQAPPTLDSLADEFALRKETLIRAFKQDTGLTPASFINIARIEFAKTRLRAGENIADVGYQAGFADQSHFHKTF
;
A
#
# COMPACT_ATOMS: atom_id res chain seq x y z
N MET A 1 -17.44 -18.81 -17.80
CA MET A 1 -16.73 -17.77 -18.56
C MET A 1 -16.03 -16.88 -17.55
N SER A 2 -14.70 -16.94 -17.51
CA SER A 2 -13.87 -16.09 -16.64
C SER A 2 -13.95 -14.67 -17.18
N HIS A 3 -14.68 -13.78 -16.50
CA HIS A 3 -14.58 -12.36 -16.79
C HIS A 3 -13.18 -11.89 -16.40
N THR A 4 -12.30 -11.78 -17.39
CA THR A 4 -11.09 -10.97 -17.28
C THR A 4 -11.56 -9.58 -16.84
N ARG A 5 -11.14 -9.13 -15.67
CA ARG A 5 -11.52 -7.81 -15.13
C ARG A 5 -10.86 -6.77 -16.03
N ASP A 6 -11.61 -6.24 -16.97
CA ASP A 6 -11.14 -5.15 -17.83
C ASP A 6 -11.14 -3.85 -17.01
N ILE A 7 -10.09 -3.68 -16.20
CA ILE A 7 -9.89 -2.49 -15.40
C ILE A 7 -9.05 -1.54 -16.25
N GLN A 8 -9.64 -0.43 -16.68
CA GLN A 8 -8.90 0.63 -17.34
C GLN A 8 -7.95 1.29 -16.34
N GLN A 9 -6.70 0.84 -16.32
CA GLN A 9 -5.67 1.42 -15.48
C GLN A 9 -4.34 1.51 -16.21
N THR A 10 -3.58 2.53 -15.89
CA THR A 10 -2.22 2.75 -16.36
C THR A 10 -1.28 2.91 -15.20
N PHE A 11 -0.04 2.49 -15.40
CA PHE A 11 1.05 2.68 -14.45
C PHE A 11 2.14 3.51 -15.10
N TRP A 12 2.60 4.53 -14.39
CA TRP A 12 3.79 5.29 -14.75
C TRP A 12 4.91 4.96 -13.78
N ARG A 13 6.07 4.66 -14.34
CA ARG A 13 7.32 4.41 -13.63
C ARG A 13 8.48 4.93 -14.47
N ASP A 14 9.57 5.29 -13.83
CA ASP A 14 10.79 5.75 -14.48
C ASP A 14 11.99 5.15 -13.73
N GLU A 15 12.97 4.61 -14.46
CA GLU A 15 14.16 3.99 -13.87
C GLU A 15 15.05 4.99 -13.14
N GLN A 16 15.05 6.26 -13.54
CA GLN A 16 15.78 7.33 -12.88
C GLN A 16 15.06 7.85 -11.63
N LEU A 17 13.77 7.56 -11.49
CA LEU A 17 12.92 7.97 -10.37
C LEU A 17 12.25 6.76 -9.68
N PRO A 18 13.03 5.75 -9.23
CA PRO A 18 12.49 4.50 -8.70
C PRO A 18 11.67 4.66 -7.42
N TRP A 19 11.79 5.81 -6.77
CA TRP A 19 11.07 6.19 -5.56
C TRP A 19 9.63 6.67 -5.81
N LEU A 20 9.23 6.85 -7.09
CA LEU A 20 7.94 7.41 -7.50
C LEU A 20 7.22 6.47 -8.47
N GLU A 21 5.96 6.17 -8.15
CA GLU A 21 5.07 5.43 -9.05
C GLU A 21 3.70 6.11 -9.07
N LEU A 22 3.05 6.17 -10.24
CA LEU A 22 1.67 6.60 -10.39
C LEU A 22 0.84 5.43 -10.92
N ARG A 23 -0.32 5.21 -10.32
CA ARG A 23 -1.41 4.41 -10.89
C ARG A 23 -2.60 5.31 -11.18
N SER A 24 -3.06 5.30 -12.40
CA SER A 24 -4.30 5.95 -12.83
C SER A 24 -5.35 4.89 -13.14
N THR A 25 -6.53 5.03 -12.61
CA THR A 25 -7.63 4.07 -12.77
C THR A 25 -8.89 4.82 -13.17
N TRP A 26 -9.56 4.35 -14.22
CA TRP A 26 -10.70 5.03 -14.81
C TRP A 26 -11.94 4.15 -14.77
N GLN A 27 -13.09 4.74 -14.40
CA GLN A 27 -14.43 4.13 -14.40
C GLN A 27 -14.49 2.73 -13.73
N SER A 28 -13.65 2.52 -12.71
CA SER A 28 -13.49 1.22 -12.06
C SER A 28 -14.55 0.99 -10.98
N ARG A 29 -15.15 -0.20 -11.03
CA ARG A 29 -16.02 -0.76 -9.97
C ARG A 29 -15.28 -1.75 -9.08
N GLN A 30 -13.95 -1.88 -9.25
CA GLN A 30 -13.15 -2.85 -8.51
C GLN A 30 -13.13 -2.52 -7.02
N ALA A 31 -13.51 -3.49 -6.21
CA ALA A 31 -13.35 -3.48 -4.76
C ALA A 31 -12.04 -4.19 -4.36
N TYR A 32 -11.39 -3.65 -3.36
CA TYR A 32 -10.14 -4.18 -2.82
C TYR A 32 -10.35 -4.71 -1.40
N LYS A 33 -9.78 -5.85 -1.11
CA LYS A 33 -9.68 -6.36 0.26
C LYS A 33 -8.75 -5.46 1.07
N ARG A 34 -8.90 -5.50 2.39
CA ARG A 34 -7.99 -4.79 3.30
C ARG A 34 -6.56 -5.27 3.10
N HIS A 35 -5.65 -4.35 2.82
CA HIS A 35 -4.24 -4.59 2.56
C HIS A 35 -3.37 -3.45 3.11
N ARG A 36 -2.07 -3.57 2.97
CA ARG A 36 -1.07 -2.55 3.26
C ARG A 36 0.07 -2.66 2.26
N HIS A 37 0.86 -1.61 2.13
CA HIS A 37 2.07 -1.58 1.30
C HIS A 37 3.15 -0.70 1.97
N PRO A 38 4.43 -0.86 1.60
CA PRO A 38 5.54 -0.17 2.26
C PRO A 38 5.64 1.31 1.89
N GLN A 39 5.01 1.75 0.80
CA GLN A 39 5.08 3.13 0.34
C GLN A 39 4.10 4.03 1.10
N LEU A 40 4.47 5.32 1.25
CA LEU A 40 3.50 6.38 1.49
C LEU A 40 2.66 6.55 0.22
N SER A 41 1.35 6.58 0.35
CA SER A 41 0.48 6.80 -0.81
C SER A 41 -0.39 8.03 -0.64
N VAL A 42 -0.55 8.75 -1.74
CA VAL A 42 -1.51 9.86 -1.81
C VAL A 42 -2.41 9.63 -3.01
N GLY A 43 -3.72 9.52 -2.76
CA GLY A 43 -4.74 9.33 -3.78
C GLY A 43 -5.51 10.61 -4.06
N ALA A 44 -5.90 10.83 -5.31
CA ALA A 44 -6.79 11.91 -5.74
C ALA A 44 -8.03 11.33 -6.40
N ILE A 45 -9.21 11.70 -5.94
CA ILE A 45 -10.47 11.28 -6.53
C ILE A 45 -10.82 12.25 -7.67
N ILE A 46 -11.01 11.70 -8.87
CA ILE A 46 -11.31 12.47 -10.08
C ILE A 46 -12.81 12.42 -10.37
N GLU A 47 -13.41 11.23 -10.27
CA GLU A 47 -14.83 11.02 -10.53
C GLU A 47 -15.40 9.95 -9.59
N GLY A 48 -16.70 10.03 -9.30
CA GLY A 48 -17.41 9.11 -8.43
C GLY A 48 -17.02 9.27 -6.96
N GLU A 49 -17.51 8.37 -6.12
CA GLU A 49 -17.24 8.39 -4.67
C GLU A 49 -16.53 7.12 -4.22
N THR A 50 -15.65 7.27 -3.25
CA THR A 50 -14.85 6.17 -2.69
C THR A 50 -15.07 6.10 -1.19
N ARG A 51 -15.47 4.93 -0.70
CA ARG A 51 -15.44 4.59 0.73
C ARG A 51 -14.05 4.05 1.05
N CYS A 52 -13.28 4.81 1.81
CA CYS A 52 -11.96 4.41 2.27
C CYS A 52 -11.99 4.07 3.75
N ILE A 53 -11.50 2.89 4.11
CA ILE A 53 -11.26 2.51 5.51
C ILE A 53 -9.74 2.52 5.71
N CYS A 54 -9.24 3.38 6.59
CA CYS A 54 -7.81 3.48 6.91
C CYS A 54 -7.64 3.47 8.43
N ASN A 55 -6.79 2.59 8.95
CA ASN A 55 -6.58 2.40 10.39
C ASN A 55 -7.88 2.20 11.20
N GLY A 56 -8.89 1.56 10.61
CA GLY A 56 -10.18 1.31 11.25
C GLY A 56 -11.19 2.45 11.18
N GLN A 57 -10.79 3.62 10.72
CA GLN A 57 -11.69 4.75 10.46
C GLN A 57 -12.19 4.74 9.02
N GLU A 58 -13.47 5.07 8.84
CA GLU A 58 -14.10 5.17 7.53
C GLU A 58 -14.19 6.62 7.06
N TYR A 59 -13.87 6.85 5.79
CA TYR A 59 -13.91 8.13 5.12
C TYR A 59 -14.68 8.02 3.82
N LEU A 60 -15.56 8.96 3.54
CA LEU A 60 -16.17 9.13 2.23
C LEU A 60 -15.39 10.20 1.45
N LEU A 61 -14.80 9.77 0.34
CA LEU A 61 -14.01 10.62 -0.56
C LEU A 61 -14.85 10.97 -1.78
N ARG A 62 -14.75 12.22 -2.23
CA ARG A 62 -15.44 12.80 -3.38
C ARG A 62 -14.47 13.39 -4.38
N PRO A 63 -14.90 13.69 -5.62
CA PRO A 63 -14.06 14.42 -6.57
C PRO A 63 -13.49 15.70 -5.95
N GLY A 64 -12.16 15.89 -6.10
CA GLY A 64 -11.43 16.98 -5.49
C GLY A 64 -10.81 16.65 -4.13
N ASP A 65 -11.16 15.53 -3.50
CA ASP A 65 -10.54 15.08 -2.25
C ASP A 65 -9.20 14.37 -2.53
N LEU A 66 -8.21 14.60 -1.65
CA LEU A 66 -7.01 13.79 -1.54
C LEU A 66 -7.13 12.86 -0.32
N ILE A 67 -6.53 11.68 -0.41
CA ILE A 67 -6.36 10.73 0.71
C ILE A 67 -4.90 10.41 0.91
N ILE A 68 -4.41 10.59 2.14
CA ILE A 68 -3.08 10.15 2.56
C ILE A 68 -3.21 8.79 3.24
N ILE A 69 -2.46 7.82 2.74
CA ILE A 69 -2.36 6.49 3.33
C ILE A 69 -0.91 6.29 3.76
N PRO A 70 -0.63 6.37 5.06
CA PRO A 70 0.71 6.14 5.58
C PRO A 70 1.26 4.76 5.20
N ALA A 71 2.59 4.67 5.06
CA ALA A 71 3.26 3.39 4.84
C ALA A 71 2.84 2.36 5.90
N GLN A 72 2.59 1.14 5.47
CA GLN A 72 2.15 0.02 6.31
C GLN A 72 0.79 0.22 7.01
N ALA A 73 0.04 1.30 6.74
CA ALA A 73 -1.31 1.48 7.29
C ALA A 73 -2.29 0.49 6.63
N PRO A 74 -2.99 -0.36 7.40
CA PRO A 74 -4.01 -1.24 6.86
C PRO A 74 -5.19 -0.44 6.32
N HIS A 75 -5.52 -0.64 5.04
CA HIS A 75 -6.58 0.13 4.38
C HIS A 75 -7.32 -0.67 3.30
N SER A 76 -8.47 -0.16 2.92
CA SER A 76 -9.21 -0.56 1.71
C SER A 76 -9.96 0.65 1.18
N CYS A 77 -9.92 0.87 -0.13
CA CYS A 77 -10.63 1.96 -0.79
C CYS A 77 -11.54 1.38 -1.88
N ASN A 78 -12.84 1.43 -1.65
CA ASN A 78 -13.84 0.76 -2.46
C ASN A 78 -14.83 1.76 -3.09
N PRO A 79 -15.36 1.48 -4.28
CA PRO A 79 -16.40 2.31 -4.87
C PRO A 79 -17.63 2.33 -3.95
N ARG A 80 -18.22 3.52 -3.78
CA ARG A 80 -19.46 3.64 -3.03
C ARG A 80 -20.58 2.98 -3.81
N ASP A 81 -21.34 2.12 -3.14
CA ASP A 81 -22.52 1.43 -3.69
C ASP A 81 -22.26 0.73 -5.04
N GLY A 82 -21.02 0.28 -5.28
CA GLY A 82 -20.61 -0.35 -6.52
C GLY A 82 -20.59 0.58 -7.74
N GLN A 83 -20.75 1.90 -7.57
CA GLN A 83 -20.72 2.86 -8.66
C GLN A 83 -19.29 3.07 -9.18
N PRO A 84 -19.09 3.30 -10.48
CA PRO A 84 -17.75 3.49 -11.03
C PRO A 84 -17.10 4.75 -10.47
N ARG A 85 -15.77 4.71 -10.35
CA ARG A 85 -14.95 5.84 -9.93
C ARG A 85 -13.66 5.93 -10.73
N SER A 86 -13.14 7.14 -10.85
CA SER A 86 -11.83 7.43 -11.45
C SER A 86 -10.93 8.08 -10.41
N TYR A 87 -9.69 7.64 -10.33
CA TYR A 87 -8.73 8.16 -9.35
C TYR A 87 -7.28 7.98 -9.79
N HIS A 88 -6.42 8.82 -9.27
CA HIS A 88 -4.98 8.66 -9.33
C HIS A 88 -4.43 8.25 -7.96
N MET A 89 -3.36 7.45 -7.94
CA MET A 89 -2.65 7.08 -6.73
C MET A 89 -1.15 7.21 -6.95
N LEU A 90 -0.52 8.17 -6.25
CA LEU A 90 0.93 8.28 -6.13
C LEU A 90 1.43 7.36 -5.03
N TYR A 91 2.51 6.64 -5.31
CA TYR A 91 3.25 5.83 -4.35
C TYR A 91 4.66 6.41 -4.22
N LEU A 92 5.05 6.73 -2.99
CA LEU A 92 6.32 7.34 -2.66
C LEU A 92 7.13 6.42 -1.76
N GLU A 93 8.38 6.15 -2.13
CA GLU A 93 9.28 5.39 -1.27
C GLU A 93 9.56 6.14 0.03
N LEU A 94 9.40 5.46 1.16
CA LEU A 94 9.46 6.09 2.48
C LEU A 94 10.85 6.69 2.77
N SER A 95 11.93 6.04 2.35
CA SER A 95 13.30 6.54 2.50
C SER A 95 13.51 7.85 1.75
N TRP A 96 12.94 7.99 0.55
CA TRP A 96 12.96 9.24 -0.19
C TRP A 96 12.17 10.33 0.53
N CYS A 97 10.98 10.01 1.04
CA CYS A 97 10.16 10.97 1.80
C CYS A 97 10.94 11.53 3.01
N TRP A 98 11.63 10.68 3.76
CA TRP A 98 12.45 11.11 4.90
C TRP A 98 13.53 12.10 4.50
N ARG A 99 14.28 11.82 3.42
CA ARG A 99 15.29 12.75 2.90
C ARG A 99 14.72 14.12 2.54
N GLN A 100 13.46 14.18 2.03
CA GLN A 100 12.82 15.44 1.65
C GLN A 100 12.27 16.25 2.83
N LEU A 101 11.94 15.58 3.92
CA LEU A 101 11.42 16.21 5.14
C LEU A 101 12.54 16.64 6.11
N ALA A 102 13.80 16.50 5.72
CA ALA A 102 15.00 16.83 6.51
C ALA A 102 14.98 16.21 7.92
N ASN A 103 14.51 14.99 8.03
CA ASN A 103 14.41 14.26 9.29
C ASN A 103 15.38 13.08 9.27
N ASP A 104 16.42 13.12 10.11
CA ASP A 104 17.42 12.05 10.22
C ASP A 104 16.91 10.78 10.92
N ALA A 105 15.66 10.80 11.36
CA ALA A 105 15.03 9.70 12.06
C ALA A 105 14.56 8.61 11.08
N HIS A 106 15.49 7.87 10.51
CA HIS A 106 15.24 6.80 9.51
C HIS A 106 14.36 5.65 9.97
N HIS A 107 13.92 5.63 11.22
CA HIS A 107 13.13 4.55 11.82
C HIS A 107 11.72 4.96 12.22
N GLU A 108 11.34 6.21 12.05
CA GLU A 108 10.02 6.70 12.41
C GLU A 108 9.00 6.41 11.30
N ARG A 109 7.74 6.29 11.72
CA ARG A 109 6.63 6.20 10.77
C ARG A 109 6.17 7.61 10.40
N LEU A 110 5.85 7.83 9.13
CA LEU A 110 5.10 9.02 8.72
C LEU A 110 3.61 8.74 8.94
N ILE A 111 2.97 9.56 9.75
CA ILE A 111 1.54 9.48 10.00
C ILE A 111 0.87 10.83 9.73
N THR A 112 -0.45 10.80 9.63
CA THR A 112 -1.28 12.00 9.55
C THR A 112 -2.46 11.87 10.50
N SER A 113 -2.85 12.97 11.14
CA SER A 113 -4.11 13.09 11.87
C SER A 113 -5.26 13.51 10.95
N GLN A 114 -4.94 13.97 9.74
CA GLN A 114 -5.89 14.42 8.73
C GLN A 114 -5.66 13.65 7.43
N PRO A 115 -6.12 12.39 7.33
CA PRO A 115 -5.88 11.59 6.13
C PRO A 115 -6.63 12.09 4.90
N VAL A 116 -7.78 12.74 5.07
CA VAL A 116 -8.54 13.35 3.96
C VAL A 116 -8.26 14.84 3.90
N ILE A 117 -7.84 15.31 2.74
CA ILE A 117 -7.55 16.72 2.49
C ILE A 117 -8.54 17.24 1.47
N ARG A 118 -9.20 18.36 1.83
CA ARG A 118 -10.16 19.10 1.01
C ARG A 118 -9.63 20.49 0.75
N ASP A 119 -8.52 20.56 -0.01
CA ASP A 119 -7.84 21.79 -0.36
C ASP A 119 -7.63 21.83 -1.88
N ALA A 120 -8.25 22.78 -2.54
CA ALA A 120 -8.21 22.92 -3.99
C ALA A 120 -6.78 23.23 -4.50
N GLY A 121 -5.97 23.94 -3.71
CA GLY A 121 -4.59 24.26 -4.06
C GLY A 121 -3.69 23.03 -4.02
N LEU A 122 -3.82 22.20 -2.98
CA LEU A 122 -3.11 20.92 -2.88
C LEU A 122 -3.58 19.95 -3.96
N PHE A 123 -4.88 19.89 -4.23
CA PHE A 123 -5.42 19.07 -5.31
C PHE A 123 -4.87 19.48 -6.67
N ALA A 124 -4.85 20.78 -6.98
CA ALA A 124 -4.27 21.29 -8.22
C ALA A 124 -2.77 20.96 -8.37
N ARG A 125 -1.97 21.08 -7.28
CA ARG A 125 -0.55 20.68 -7.29
C ARG A 125 -0.38 19.18 -7.52
N TYR A 126 -1.24 18.36 -6.94
CA TYR A 126 -1.26 16.93 -7.20
C TYR A 126 -1.47 16.65 -8.68
N LEU A 127 -2.46 17.29 -9.32
CA LEU A 127 -2.72 17.11 -10.76
C LEU A 127 -1.58 17.65 -11.63
N GLN A 128 -0.88 18.71 -11.20
CA GLN A 128 0.33 19.18 -11.90
C GLN A 128 1.44 18.11 -11.90
N ILE A 129 1.63 17.40 -10.76
CA ILE A 129 2.58 16.27 -10.70
C ILE A 129 2.15 15.17 -11.68
N VAL A 130 0.87 14.81 -11.70
CA VAL A 130 0.34 13.81 -12.64
C VAL A 130 0.58 14.26 -14.09
N ALA A 131 0.36 15.53 -14.42
CA ALA A 131 0.61 16.08 -15.75
C ALA A 131 2.10 16.01 -16.14
N LEU A 132 3.02 16.36 -15.23
CA LEU A 132 4.46 16.21 -15.46
C LEU A 132 4.87 14.76 -15.78
N MET A 133 4.28 13.80 -15.06
CA MET A 133 4.53 12.36 -15.30
C MET A 133 4.01 11.94 -16.69
N THR A 134 2.80 12.31 -17.03
CA THR A 134 2.19 11.93 -18.32
C THR A 134 2.85 12.62 -19.51
N GLN A 135 3.39 13.82 -19.33
CA GLN A 135 4.17 14.56 -20.34
C GLN A 135 5.65 14.17 -20.41
N GLN A 136 6.07 13.19 -19.58
CA GLN A 136 7.47 12.75 -19.47
C GLN A 136 8.46 13.86 -19.12
N ASN A 137 8.00 14.89 -18.42
CA ASN A 137 8.86 15.96 -17.90
C ASN A 137 9.43 15.55 -16.53
N THR A 138 10.34 14.58 -16.56
CA THR A 138 10.90 13.96 -15.36
C THR A 138 11.82 14.89 -14.56
N ALA A 139 12.45 15.86 -15.21
CA ALA A 139 13.39 16.77 -14.56
C ALA A 139 12.75 17.65 -13.45
N ALA A 140 11.49 18.05 -13.63
CA ALA A 140 10.76 18.86 -12.66
C ALA A 140 10.11 18.05 -11.51
N LEU A 141 10.00 16.72 -11.66
CA LEU A 141 9.29 15.88 -10.70
C LEU A 141 9.86 15.88 -9.30
N PRO A 142 11.20 15.73 -9.08
CA PRO A 142 11.75 15.68 -7.73
C PRO A 142 11.40 16.93 -6.90
N ALA A 143 11.58 18.11 -7.49
CA ALA A 143 11.30 19.37 -6.81
C ALA A 143 9.79 19.56 -6.54
N SER A 144 8.95 19.21 -7.53
CA SER A 144 7.49 19.35 -7.44
C SER A 144 6.91 18.41 -6.39
N VAL A 145 7.34 17.15 -6.38
CA VAL A 145 6.88 16.15 -5.40
C VAL A 145 7.40 16.48 -4.00
N ALA A 146 8.67 16.93 -3.86
CA ALA A 146 9.22 17.31 -2.58
C ALA A 146 8.48 18.52 -1.96
N ARG A 147 8.13 19.51 -2.79
CA ARG A 147 7.31 20.66 -2.34
C ARG A 147 5.93 20.20 -1.91
N PHE A 148 5.26 19.39 -2.73
CA PHE A 148 3.96 18.83 -2.40
C PHE A 148 3.99 18.02 -1.10
N LEU A 149 4.99 17.17 -0.91
CA LEU A 149 5.16 16.35 0.29
C LEU A 149 5.28 17.21 1.57
N ARG A 150 6.02 18.33 1.50
CA ARG A 150 6.19 19.25 2.66
C ARG A 150 4.91 19.99 3.04
N ASP A 151 4.00 20.17 2.09
CA ASP A 151 2.71 20.83 2.32
C ASP A 151 1.64 19.86 2.88
N LEU A 152 1.91 18.53 2.89
CA LEU A 152 1.02 17.54 3.46
C LEU A 152 1.08 17.54 5.00
N PRO A 153 -0.03 17.32 5.71
CA PRO A 153 -0.08 17.27 7.17
C PRO A 153 0.53 15.96 7.70
N LEU A 154 1.78 15.72 7.36
CA LEU A 154 2.55 14.56 7.79
C LEU A 154 3.39 14.90 9.01
N ARG A 155 3.51 13.95 9.91
CA ARG A 155 4.40 14.06 11.07
C ARG A 155 5.11 12.74 11.35
N PRO A 156 6.33 12.78 11.87
CA PRO A 156 7.01 11.59 12.34
C PRO A 156 6.30 11.01 13.58
N LEU A 157 6.32 9.70 13.70
CA LEU A 157 5.91 8.96 14.89
C LEU A 157 6.92 7.88 15.15
N ALA A 158 7.46 7.86 16.37
CA ALA A 158 8.34 6.78 16.81
C ALA A 158 7.67 5.41 16.58
N PRO A 159 8.44 4.37 16.20
CA PRO A 159 7.90 3.04 16.00
C PRO A 159 7.20 2.57 17.28
N VAL A 160 5.97 2.13 17.16
CA VAL A 160 5.31 1.43 18.26
C VAL A 160 5.99 0.08 18.38
N ALA A 161 6.60 -0.18 19.54
CA ALA A 161 7.18 -1.47 19.81
C ALA A 161 6.07 -2.54 19.74
N LEU A 162 6.29 -3.56 18.91
CA LEU A 162 5.45 -4.74 18.93
C LEU A 162 5.60 -5.45 20.29
N SER A 163 4.53 -6.06 20.78
CA SER A 163 4.68 -6.99 21.91
C SER A 163 5.73 -8.05 21.56
N GLN A 164 6.41 -8.59 22.56
CA GLN A 164 7.41 -9.64 22.35
C GLN A 164 6.84 -10.82 21.53
N THR A 165 5.61 -11.20 21.81
CA THR A 165 4.91 -12.26 21.07
C THR A 165 4.75 -11.89 19.60
N SER A 166 4.26 -10.69 19.29
CA SER A 166 4.06 -10.26 17.91
C SER A 166 5.36 -10.04 17.16
N ALA A 167 6.41 -9.53 17.81
CA ALA A 167 7.73 -9.37 17.20
C ALA A 167 8.36 -10.73 16.83
N ARG A 168 8.31 -11.70 17.74
CA ARG A 168 8.77 -13.08 17.47
C ARG A 168 7.93 -13.72 16.34
N LEU A 169 6.60 -13.58 16.40
CA LEU A 169 5.72 -14.13 15.39
C LEU A 169 5.97 -13.50 14.01
N PHE A 170 6.18 -12.19 13.95
CA PHE A 170 6.55 -11.47 12.73
C PHE A 170 7.84 -12.08 12.12
N SER A 171 8.90 -12.24 12.91
CA SER A 171 10.15 -12.83 12.45
C SER A 171 9.95 -14.25 11.93
N ARG A 172 9.20 -15.09 12.64
CA ARG A 172 8.92 -16.48 12.23
C ARG A 172 8.16 -16.55 10.89
N LEU A 173 7.16 -15.69 10.70
CA LEU A 173 6.37 -15.63 9.47
C LEU A 173 7.17 -15.09 8.27
N ALA A 174 8.13 -14.20 8.51
CA ALA A 174 8.96 -13.60 7.48
C ALA A 174 10.12 -14.50 7.00
N THR A 175 10.51 -15.51 7.78
CA THR A 175 11.70 -16.32 7.53
C THR A 175 11.62 -17.14 6.24
N ASN A 176 10.43 -17.70 5.92
CA ASN A 176 10.22 -18.50 4.73
C ASN A 176 8.83 -18.28 4.15
N LEU A 177 8.74 -17.44 3.12
CA LEU A 177 7.46 -17.12 2.48
C LEU A 177 6.91 -18.26 1.62
N GLN A 178 7.77 -19.15 1.12
CA GLN A 178 7.34 -20.31 0.32
C GLN A 178 6.62 -21.34 1.19
N ALA A 179 7.20 -21.66 2.35
CA ALA A 179 6.67 -22.62 3.29
C ALA A 179 6.66 -22.02 4.71
N PRO A 180 5.76 -21.07 4.98
CA PRO A 180 5.66 -20.45 6.29
C PRO A 180 5.21 -21.49 7.32
N PRO A 181 5.64 -21.38 8.59
CA PRO A 181 5.17 -22.26 9.63
C PRO A 181 3.66 -22.21 9.77
N THR A 182 3.03 -23.34 10.07
CA THR A 182 1.59 -23.42 10.28
C THR A 182 1.21 -22.71 11.60
N LEU A 183 -0.06 -22.29 11.70
CA LEU A 183 -0.55 -21.71 12.97
C LEU A 183 -0.54 -22.72 14.10
N ASP A 184 -0.67 -24.03 13.81
CA ASP A 184 -0.55 -25.11 14.81
C ASP A 184 0.87 -25.18 15.34
N SER A 185 1.88 -25.27 14.47
CA SER A 185 3.29 -25.31 14.90
C SER A 185 3.72 -24.05 15.65
N LEU A 186 3.19 -22.88 15.28
CA LEU A 186 3.43 -21.63 16.00
C LEU A 186 2.74 -21.61 17.36
N ALA A 187 1.53 -22.15 17.46
CA ALA A 187 0.82 -22.27 18.73
C ALA A 187 1.59 -23.13 19.73
N ASP A 188 2.14 -24.25 19.28
CA ASP A 188 3.00 -25.14 20.08
C ASP A 188 4.32 -24.43 20.47
N GLU A 189 5.01 -23.79 19.49
CA GLU A 189 6.27 -23.06 19.72
C GLU A 189 6.13 -21.94 20.77
N PHE A 190 4.99 -21.25 20.74
CA PHE A 190 4.72 -20.12 21.64
C PHE A 190 4.00 -20.53 22.93
N ALA A 191 3.60 -21.79 23.09
CA ALA A 191 2.76 -22.28 24.18
C ALA A 191 1.47 -21.44 24.35
N LEU A 192 0.85 -21.05 23.24
CA LEU A 192 -0.35 -20.22 23.19
C LEU A 192 -1.39 -20.85 22.25
N ARG A 193 -2.67 -20.56 22.49
CA ARG A 193 -3.73 -20.94 21.55
C ARG A 193 -3.62 -20.14 20.26
N LYS A 194 -3.97 -20.73 19.10
CA LYS A 194 -3.99 -20.09 17.78
C LYS A 194 -4.75 -18.75 17.78
N GLU A 195 -5.90 -18.73 18.41
CA GLU A 195 -6.76 -17.56 18.50
C GLU A 195 -6.06 -16.41 19.26
N THR A 196 -5.28 -16.74 20.27
CA THR A 196 -4.49 -15.77 21.05
C THR A 196 -3.37 -15.18 20.20
N LEU A 197 -2.64 -16.01 19.44
CA LEU A 197 -1.61 -15.54 18.51
C LEU A 197 -2.20 -14.63 17.43
N ILE A 198 -3.31 -15.05 16.80
CA ILE A 198 -3.98 -14.25 15.77
C ILE A 198 -4.44 -12.91 16.34
N ARG A 199 -5.05 -12.91 17.53
CA ARG A 199 -5.56 -11.70 18.18
C ARG A 199 -4.41 -10.73 18.55
N ALA A 200 -3.36 -11.23 19.19
CA ALA A 200 -2.20 -10.42 19.56
C ALA A 200 -1.55 -9.78 18.32
N PHE A 201 -1.27 -10.58 17.30
CA PHE A 201 -0.67 -10.11 16.05
C PHE A 201 -1.55 -9.09 15.35
N LYS A 202 -2.88 -9.33 15.28
CA LYS A 202 -3.83 -8.40 14.68
C LYS A 202 -3.94 -7.09 15.47
N GLN A 203 -3.87 -7.14 16.79
CA GLN A 203 -3.88 -5.97 17.66
C GLN A 203 -2.66 -5.07 17.38
N ASP A 204 -1.48 -5.65 17.29
CA ASP A 204 -0.23 -4.91 17.13
C ASP A 204 0.05 -4.48 15.69
N THR A 205 -0.34 -5.31 14.70
CA THR A 205 -0.01 -5.08 13.28
C THR A 205 -1.20 -4.65 12.43
N GLY A 206 -2.43 -4.77 12.94
CA GLY A 206 -3.66 -4.56 12.20
C GLY A 206 -4.01 -5.66 11.19
N LEU A 207 -3.20 -6.72 11.07
CA LEU A 207 -3.36 -7.82 10.12
C LEU A 207 -3.39 -9.17 10.84
N THR A 208 -4.07 -10.15 10.23
CA THR A 208 -3.89 -11.54 10.65
C THR A 208 -2.56 -12.09 10.11
N PRO A 209 -1.97 -13.14 10.73
CA PRO A 209 -0.78 -13.82 10.20
C PRO A 209 -0.92 -14.23 8.73
N ALA A 210 -2.05 -14.80 8.35
CA ALA A 210 -2.32 -15.19 6.96
C ALA A 210 -2.35 -13.99 6.00
N SER A 211 -2.98 -12.89 6.39
CA SER A 211 -2.98 -11.65 5.57
C SER A 211 -1.58 -11.07 5.44
N PHE A 212 -0.77 -11.13 6.52
CA PHE A 212 0.62 -10.69 6.49
C PHE A 212 1.45 -11.50 5.47
N ILE A 213 1.37 -12.83 5.52
CA ILE A 213 2.09 -13.71 4.58
C ILE A 213 1.68 -13.40 3.14
N ASN A 214 0.37 -13.28 2.86
CA ASN A 214 -0.10 -12.99 1.50
C ASN A 214 0.42 -11.65 0.98
N ILE A 215 0.44 -10.61 1.82
CA ILE A 215 0.99 -9.31 1.45
C ILE A 215 2.50 -9.41 1.18
N ALA A 216 3.25 -10.10 2.05
CA ALA A 216 4.68 -10.29 1.87
C ALA A 216 5.00 -11.06 0.58
N ARG A 217 4.21 -12.09 0.24
CA ARG A 217 4.31 -12.83 -1.03
C ARG A 217 4.05 -11.93 -2.24
N ILE A 218 3.04 -11.07 -2.18
CA ILE A 218 2.74 -10.12 -3.25
C ILE A 218 3.88 -9.10 -3.43
N GLU A 219 4.42 -8.56 -2.36
CA GLU A 219 5.54 -7.61 -2.46
C GLU A 219 6.81 -8.28 -3.00
N PHE A 220 7.10 -9.52 -2.58
CA PHE A 220 8.16 -10.32 -3.17
C PHE A 220 7.93 -10.53 -4.68
N ALA A 221 6.72 -10.94 -5.07
CA ALA A 221 6.37 -11.16 -6.47
C ALA A 221 6.52 -9.88 -7.31
N LYS A 222 6.04 -8.75 -6.82
CA LYS A 222 6.21 -7.45 -7.50
C LYS A 222 7.68 -7.12 -7.74
N THR A 223 8.54 -7.35 -6.76
CA THR A 223 9.98 -7.09 -6.89
C THR A 223 10.61 -7.94 -7.98
N ARG A 224 10.27 -9.23 -8.02
CA ARG A 224 10.80 -10.17 -9.03
C ARG A 224 10.28 -9.88 -10.44
N LEU A 225 8.97 -9.60 -10.55
CA LEU A 225 8.37 -9.23 -11.85
C LEU A 225 8.95 -7.92 -12.40
N ARG A 226 9.26 -6.94 -11.53
CA ARG A 226 9.96 -5.71 -11.93
C ARG A 226 11.38 -5.98 -12.42
N ALA A 227 12.04 -7.03 -11.93
CA ALA A 227 13.33 -7.50 -12.42
C ALA A 227 13.24 -8.29 -13.74
N GLY A 228 12.03 -8.44 -14.31
CA GLY A 228 11.80 -9.13 -15.58
C GLY A 228 11.67 -10.64 -15.48
N GLU A 229 11.54 -11.20 -14.27
CA GLU A 229 11.37 -12.64 -14.08
C GLU A 229 10.00 -13.12 -14.59
N ASN A 230 9.94 -14.38 -14.99
CA ASN A 230 8.73 -15.01 -15.53
C ASN A 230 7.63 -15.11 -14.47
N ILE A 231 6.39 -14.76 -14.84
CA ILE A 231 5.25 -14.70 -13.91
C ILE A 231 4.92 -16.06 -13.26
N ALA A 232 5.10 -17.18 -13.98
CA ALA A 232 4.82 -18.50 -13.45
C ALA A 232 5.87 -18.89 -12.38
N ASP A 233 7.15 -18.64 -12.67
CA ASP A 233 8.25 -18.90 -11.74
C ASP A 233 8.14 -18.03 -10.49
N VAL A 234 7.83 -16.75 -10.67
CA VAL A 234 7.63 -15.81 -9.57
C VAL A 234 6.48 -16.24 -8.68
N GLY A 235 5.35 -16.69 -9.24
CA GLY A 235 4.22 -17.21 -8.47
C GLY A 235 4.63 -18.39 -7.58
N TYR A 236 5.39 -19.32 -8.11
CA TYR A 236 5.92 -20.48 -7.38
C TYR A 236 6.92 -20.05 -6.29
N GLN A 237 7.91 -19.22 -6.65
CA GLN A 237 8.91 -18.71 -5.70
C GLN A 237 8.29 -17.90 -4.57
N ALA A 238 7.19 -17.19 -4.84
CA ALA A 238 6.44 -16.47 -3.82
C ALA A 238 5.63 -17.39 -2.88
N GLY A 239 5.54 -18.70 -3.18
CA GLY A 239 4.84 -19.68 -2.35
C GLY A 239 3.33 -19.76 -2.59
N PHE A 240 2.86 -19.36 -3.77
CA PHE A 240 1.48 -19.61 -4.18
C PHE A 240 1.30 -21.05 -4.65
N ALA A 241 0.18 -21.68 -4.25
CA ALA A 241 -0.07 -23.07 -4.57
C ALA A 241 -0.23 -23.32 -6.07
N ASP A 242 -0.80 -22.35 -6.79
CA ASP A 242 -1.00 -22.40 -8.23
C ASP A 242 -1.14 -20.99 -8.81
N GLN A 243 -1.09 -20.91 -10.14
CA GLN A 243 -1.21 -19.65 -10.89
C GLN A 243 -2.58 -18.97 -10.68
N SER A 244 -3.65 -19.74 -10.51
CA SER A 244 -4.99 -19.20 -10.27
C SER A 244 -5.08 -18.53 -8.91
N HIS A 245 -4.46 -19.12 -7.88
CA HIS A 245 -4.36 -18.53 -6.54
C HIS A 245 -3.51 -17.25 -6.59
N PHE A 246 -2.39 -17.28 -7.32
CA PHE A 246 -1.56 -16.10 -7.54
C PHE A 246 -2.35 -14.96 -8.19
N HIS A 247 -3.00 -15.21 -9.34
CA HIS A 247 -3.80 -14.21 -10.06
C HIS A 247 -4.98 -13.65 -9.26
N LYS A 248 -5.59 -14.45 -8.39
CA LYS A 248 -6.70 -13.98 -7.54
C LYS A 248 -6.22 -13.11 -6.39
N THR A 249 -4.95 -13.26 -5.99
CA THR A 249 -4.39 -12.57 -4.84
C THR A 249 -3.59 -11.34 -5.26
N PHE A 250 -2.89 -11.43 -6.40
CA PHE A 250 -2.13 -10.35 -7.03
C PHE A 250 -3.03 -9.31 -7.70
#